data_49fd75ae2432d3af240f0c19425cb711
#
_entry.id   49fd75ae2432d3af240f0c19425cb711
#
_cell.length_a   1.000
_cell.length_b   1.000
_cell.length_c   1.000
_cell.angle_alpha   90.00
_cell.angle_beta   90.00
_cell.angle_gamma   90.00
#
_symmetry.space_group_name_H-M   'P 1'
#
loop_
_entity.id
_entity.type
_entity.pdbx_description
1 polymer ?
#
loop_
_entity_poly.entity_id
_entity_poly.type
_entity_poly.pdbx_seq_one_letter_code
_entity_poly.pdbx_strand_id
1 'polypeptide(L)'
;MKNKLFSKKFLLPLFFLIFCRPAFSFSVSYEDAFSLTPLNEGLELGFGTLLTGSAFVCDKFVDFKKNDYKAEDWKFTDLPDIDAFFSRPYSKPLHIVGTGTMALSMLAPAMFAVLPSNEWLTVGTMYAETLLFANGIKEWLKLLVYRARPYMYYEGYPQKKLADGDWNCSFPSGHTTLAFAGAAFTTMLYCQYFPDSKWKYTVAGASFGLAALTGALRIASGNHFFTDVLTGAIIGSICGITVPYMHTKTFYDNHSKKKGSVNASIMPAGINLSFYL
;
A
#
# COMPACT_ATOMS: atom_id res chain seq x y z
N MET A 1 36.29 12.89 -22.34
CA MET A 1 35.34 12.14 -23.17
C MET A 1 35.63 10.64 -23.04
N LYS A 2 34.82 9.89 -22.31
CA LYS A 2 34.70 8.42 -22.43
C LYS A 2 33.32 8.05 -21.83
N ASN A 3 32.33 7.87 -22.71
CA ASN A 3 31.03 7.31 -22.42
C ASN A 3 31.21 5.85 -21.97
N LYS A 4 30.87 5.54 -20.72
CA LYS A 4 30.67 4.16 -20.30
C LYS A 4 29.22 3.78 -20.53
N LEU A 5 29.01 2.97 -21.60
CA LEU A 5 27.79 2.24 -21.87
C LEU A 5 27.39 1.44 -20.63
N PHE A 6 26.22 1.73 -20.10
CA PHE A 6 25.55 0.82 -19.15
C PHE A 6 25.22 -0.48 -19.89
N SER A 7 25.85 -1.56 -19.45
CA SER A 7 25.75 -2.89 -20.04
C SER A 7 24.30 -3.40 -19.98
N LYS A 8 23.69 -3.63 -21.15
CA LYS A 8 22.37 -4.26 -21.38
C LYS A 8 22.24 -5.69 -20.83
N LYS A 9 23.25 -6.21 -20.13
CA LYS A 9 23.32 -7.61 -19.68
C LYS A 9 22.57 -7.90 -18.37
N PHE A 10 22.08 -6.87 -17.65
CA PHE A 10 21.38 -7.07 -16.36
C PHE A 10 19.85 -7.17 -16.49
N LEU A 11 19.28 -6.83 -17.65
CA LEU A 11 17.83 -6.91 -17.90
C LEU A 11 17.37 -8.28 -18.43
N LEU A 12 18.29 -9.09 -18.93
CA LEU A 12 17.97 -10.38 -19.56
C LEU A 12 17.45 -11.46 -18.60
N PRO A 13 17.99 -11.63 -17.37
CA PRO A 13 17.49 -12.68 -16.46
C PRO A 13 16.11 -12.37 -15.87
N LEU A 14 15.72 -11.08 -15.73
CA LEU A 14 14.40 -10.70 -15.24
C LEU A 14 13.32 -10.96 -16.31
N PHE A 15 13.65 -10.75 -17.59
CA PHE A 15 12.75 -11.01 -18.71
C PHE A 15 12.51 -12.51 -18.94
N PHE A 16 13.51 -13.36 -18.65
CA PHE A 16 13.40 -14.82 -18.79
C PHE A 16 12.53 -15.45 -17.70
N LEU A 17 12.49 -14.89 -16.48
CA LEU A 17 11.62 -15.34 -15.39
C LEU A 17 10.13 -15.06 -15.64
N ILE A 18 9.82 -14.02 -16.44
CA ILE A 18 8.43 -13.66 -16.77
C ILE A 18 7.87 -14.53 -17.91
N PHE A 19 8.72 -15.06 -18.79
CA PHE A 19 8.29 -15.86 -19.96
C PHE A 19 8.47 -17.37 -19.83
N CYS A 20 9.19 -17.87 -18.83
CA CYS A 20 9.17 -19.29 -18.51
C CYS A 20 7.85 -19.62 -17.80
N ARG A 21 6.79 -19.90 -18.57
CA ARG A 21 5.61 -20.58 -18.04
C ARG A 21 6.05 -21.93 -17.49
N PRO A 22 6.11 -22.16 -16.17
CA PRO A 22 6.23 -23.52 -15.68
C PRO A 22 4.95 -24.22 -16.13
N ALA A 23 5.08 -25.32 -16.87
CA ALA A 23 3.98 -26.20 -17.22
C ALA A 23 3.52 -26.93 -15.94
N PHE A 24 3.00 -26.18 -14.98
CA PHE A 24 2.29 -26.71 -13.83
C PHE A 24 0.81 -26.73 -14.20
N SER A 25 0.33 -27.91 -14.58
CA SER A 25 -1.08 -28.20 -14.68
C SER A 25 -1.67 -28.19 -13.27
N PHE A 26 -2.13 -27.01 -12.81
CA PHE A 26 -3.00 -26.90 -11.66
C PHE A 26 -4.43 -26.87 -12.16
N SER A 27 -5.22 -27.87 -11.81
CA SER A 27 -6.67 -27.85 -11.95
C SER A 27 -7.25 -26.95 -10.84
N VAL A 28 -7.10 -25.62 -10.97
CA VAL A 28 -7.74 -24.66 -10.11
C VAL A 28 -8.83 -23.98 -10.91
N SER A 29 -10.04 -23.95 -10.39
CA SER A 29 -11.14 -23.15 -10.93
C SER A 29 -10.87 -21.69 -10.53
N TYR A 30 -10.11 -20.96 -11.35
CA TYR A 30 -9.78 -19.55 -11.12
C TYR A 30 -11.04 -18.67 -11.08
N GLU A 31 -12.10 -19.07 -11.79
CA GLU A 31 -13.33 -18.31 -11.98
C GLU A 31 -14.17 -18.11 -10.70
N ASP A 32 -13.77 -18.79 -9.61
CA ASP A 32 -14.57 -18.81 -8.37
C ASP A 32 -13.91 -18.14 -7.16
N ALA A 33 -12.72 -17.54 -7.29
CA ALA A 33 -12.04 -16.96 -6.15
C ALA A 33 -12.63 -15.60 -5.74
N PHE A 34 -12.86 -14.72 -6.70
CA PHE A 34 -13.31 -13.34 -6.49
C PHE A 34 -14.49 -12.98 -7.37
N SER A 35 -15.25 -11.96 -6.95
CA SER A 35 -16.39 -11.43 -7.69
C SER A 35 -16.31 -9.91 -7.71
N LEU A 36 -16.41 -9.31 -8.90
CA LEU A 36 -16.55 -7.87 -9.09
C LEU A 36 -18.02 -7.54 -9.42
N THR A 37 -18.56 -6.50 -8.79
CA THR A 37 -19.86 -5.95 -9.13
C THR A 37 -19.70 -4.47 -9.50
N PRO A 38 -20.12 -4.03 -10.70
CA PRO A 38 -19.85 -2.67 -11.19
C PRO A 38 -20.25 -1.55 -10.22
N LEU A 39 -21.31 -1.76 -9.44
CA LEU A 39 -21.76 -0.77 -8.47
C LEU A 39 -20.79 -0.66 -7.28
N ASN A 40 -20.37 -1.80 -6.70
CA ASN A 40 -19.47 -1.79 -5.55
C ASN A 40 -18.09 -1.27 -5.94
N GLU A 41 -17.54 -1.73 -7.08
CA GLU A 41 -16.26 -1.24 -7.61
C GLU A 41 -16.31 0.27 -7.87
N GLY A 42 -17.41 0.77 -8.44
CA GLY A 42 -17.62 2.21 -8.64
C GLY A 42 -17.63 2.99 -7.32
N LEU A 43 -18.24 2.44 -6.28
CA LEU A 43 -18.29 3.05 -4.95
C LEU A 43 -16.91 2.98 -4.25
N GLU A 44 -16.23 1.85 -4.30
CA GLU A 44 -14.93 1.65 -3.64
C GLU A 44 -13.82 2.47 -4.30
N LEU A 45 -13.71 2.42 -5.63
CA LEU A 45 -12.78 3.28 -6.39
C LEU A 45 -13.11 4.77 -6.22
N GLY A 46 -14.41 5.12 -6.25
CA GLY A 46 -14.87 6.48 -6.03
C GLY A 46 -14.50 6.99 -4.63
N PHE A 47 -14.79 6.22 -3.59
CA PHE A 47 -14.47 6.58 -2.22
C PHE A 47 -12.95 6.62 -1.98
N GLY A 48 -12.19 5.64 -2.47
CA GLY A 48 -10.73 5.63 -2.37
C GLY A 48 -10.07 6.81 -3.09
N THR A 49 -10.61 7.19 -4.27
CA THR A 49 -10.18 8.38 -5.03
C THR A 49 -10.50 9.66 -4.27
N LEU A 50 -11.70 9.78 -3.70
CA LEU A 50 -12.08 10.93 -2.88
C LEU A 50 -11.22 11.02 -1.63
N LEU A 51 -10.97 9.92 -0.94
CA LEU A 51 -10.14 9.87 0.25
C LEU A 51 -8.70 10.34 -0.05
N THR A 52 -8.11 9.83 -1.11
CA THR A 52 -6.76 10.22 -1.54
C THR A 52 -6.73 11.64 -2.08
N GLY A 53 -7.66 12.00 -2.97
CA GLY A 53 -7.71 13.31 -3.62
C GLY A 53 -8.00 14.44 -2.64
N SER A 54 -8.92 14.22 -1.68
CA SER A 54 -9.22 15.23 -0.66
C SER A 54 -8.00 15.53 0.23
N ALA A 55 -7.17 14.54 0.55
CA ALA A 55 -5.94 14.77 1.31
C ALA A 55 -4.98 15.69 0.56
N PHE A 56 -4.77 15.48 -0.76
CA PHE A 56 -3.93 16.36 -1.58
C PHE A 56 -4.51 17.77 -1.72
N VAL A 57 -5.82 17.88 -1.88
CA VAL A 57 -6.49 19.20 -1.94
C VAL A 57 -6.34 19.93 -0.60
N CYS A 58 -6.58 19.22 0.50
CA CYS A 58 -6.42 19.81 1.83
C CYS A 58 -4.98 20.23 2.12
N ASP A 59 -3.99 19.43 1.76
CA ASP A 59 -2.56 19.79 1.93
C ASP A 59 -2.19 21.09 1.20
N LYS A 60 -2.81 21.32 0.05
CA LYS A 60 -2.52 22.50 -0.78
C LYS A 60 -3.25 23.78 -0.31
N PHE A 61 -4.49 23.65 0.17
CA PHE A 61 -5.37 24.81 0.43
C PHE A 61 -5.63 25.08 1.91
N VAL A 62 -5.37 24.11 2.80
CA VAL A 62 -5.57 24.25 4.24
C VAL A 62 -4.23 24.26 4.93
N ASP A 63 -3.94 25.34 5.64
CA ASP A 63 -2.74 25.42 6.48
C ASP A 63 -2.97 24.66 7.78
N PHE A 64 -2.71 23.34 7.75
CA PHE A 64 -2.71 22.52 8.96
C PHE A 64 -1.46 22.83 9.77
N LYS A 65 -1.44 23.94 10.56
CA LYS A 65 -0.36 24.30 11.49
C LYS A 65 1.03 23.97 10.95
N LYS A 66 1.43 24.59 9.84
CA LYS A 66 2.84 24.61 9.44
C LYS A 66 3.57 25.42 10.50
N ASN A 67 4.00 24.75 11.57
CA ASN A 67 4.82 25.37 12.59
C ASN A 67 6.04 25.95 11.89
N ASP A 68 6.29 27.23 12.12
CA ASP A 68 7.54 27.84 11.72
C ASP A 68 8.67 26.99 12.31
N TYR A 69 9.56 26.54 11.43
CA TYR A 69 10.72 25.74 11.85
C TYR A 69 11.58 26.56 12.81
N LYS A 70 11.81 26.01 14.02
CA LYS A 70 12.77 26.53 14.98
C LYS A 70 13.73 25.39 15.32
N ALA A 71 15.02 25.58 15.02
CA ALA A 71 16.05 24.55 15.25
C ALA A 71 16.15 24.09 16.72
N GLU A 72 15.70 24.95 17.65
CA GLU A 72 15.78 24.73 19.09
C GLU A 72 14.67 23.79 19.64
N ASP A 73 13.65 23.48 18.79
CA ASP A 73 12.45 22.77 19.23
C ASP A 73 12.61 21.24 19.28
N TRP A 74 13.75 20.68 18.80
CA TRP A 74 13.90 19.23 18.62
C TRP A 74 14.87 18.62 19.62
N LYS A 75 14.34 18.03 20.69
CA LYS A 75 15.13 17.33 21.71
C LYS A 75 14.80 15.84 21.71
N PHE A 76 15.83 14.99 21.77
CA PHE A 76 15.66 13.53 21.90
C PHE A 76 14.88 13.14 23.15
N THR A 77 14.92 13.97 24.21
CA THR A 77 14.16 13.77 25.44
C THR A 77 12.64 13.83 25.25
N ASP A 78 12.19 14.43 24.16
CA ASP A 78 10.76 14.61 23.88
C ASP A 78 10.19 13.44 23.06
N LEU A 79 11.05 12.48 22.69
CA LEU A 79 10.66 11.28 21.93
C LEU A 79 10.34 10.12 22.86
N PRO A 80 9.43 9.22 22.48
CA PRO A 80 9.33 7.90 23.09
C PRO A 80 10.68 7.17 23.05
N ASP A 81 11.04 6.46 24.12
CA ASP A 81 12.34 5.76 24.22
C ASP A 81 12.65 4.88 23.03
N ILE A 82 11.65 4.17 22.50
CA ILE A 82 11.82 3.29 21.35
C ILE A 82 12.16 4.08 20.07
N ASP A 83 11.57 5.24 19.88
CA ASP A 83 11.84 6.08 18.72
C ASP A 83 13.19 6.79 18.84
N ALA A 84 13.54 7.23 20.03
CA ALA A 84 14.87 7.78 20.32
C ALA A 84 15.97 6.73 20.07
N PHE A 85 15.77 5.49 20.53
CA PHE A 85 16.71 4.39 20.36
C PHE A 85 16.96 4.04 18.89
N PHE A 86 15.93 3.99 18.06
CA PHE A 86 16.03 3.67 16.64
C PHE A 86 16.27 4.89 15.74
N SER A 87 16.27 6.12 16.27
CA SER A 87 16.53 7.33 15.50
C SER A 87 17.93 7.31 14.87
N ARG A 88 18.03 7.84 13.64
CA ARG A 88 19.28 7.90 12.86
C ARG A 88 19.36 9.21 12.08
N PRO A 89 20.57 9.70 11.79
CA PRO A 89 20.77 10.83 10.88
C PRO A 89 20.40 10.44 9.44
N TYR A 90 20.22 11.44 8.59
CA TYR A 90 19.85 11.22 7.19
C TYR A 90 20.92 10.49 6.39
N SER A 91 20.52 9.45 5.67
CA SER A 91 21.37 8.72 4.73
C SER A 91 20.71 8.61 3.36
N LYS A 92 21.23 9.36 2.37
CA LYS A 92 20.74 9.34 0.99
C LYS A 92 20.87 7.96 0.32
N PRO A 93 21.99 7.20 0.46
CA PRO A 93 22.07 5.87 -0.14
C PRO A 93 20.99 4.92 0.38
N LEU A 94 20.78 4.87 1.70
CA LEU A 94 19.77 4.01 2.31
C LEU A 94 18.35 4.46 1.94
N HIS A 95 18.13 5.77 1.78
CA HIS A 95 16.85 6.30 1.27
C HIS A 95 16.55 5.77 -0.15
N ILE A 96 17.53 5.78 -1.05
CA ILE A 96 17.36 5.29 -2.44
C ILE A 96 17.08 3.79 -2.45
N VAL A 97 17.85 3.00 -1.70
CA VAL A 97 17.64 1.54 -1.59
C VAL A 97 16.25 1.25 -1.00
N GLY A 98 15.83 1.96 0.05
CA GLY A 98 14.50 1.81 0.64
C GLY A 98 13.36 2.16 -0.32
N THR A 99 13.56 3.12 -1.23
CA THR A 99 12.58 3.41 -2.29
C THR A 99 12.54 2.27 -3.32
N GLY A 100 13.69 1.70 -3.67
CA GLY A 100 13.77 0.54 -4.56
C GLY A 100 13.07 -0.70 -3.99
N THR A 101 13.27 -1.01 -2.70
CA THR A 101 12.59 -2.14 -2.05
C THR A 101 11.09 -1.92 -1.92
N MET A 102 10.63 -0.70 -1.67
CA MET A 102 9.19 -0.35 -1.74
C MET A 102 8.63 -0.64 -3.13
N ALA A 103 9.28 -0.15 -4.18
CA ALA A 103 8.83 -0.36 -5.55
C ALA A 103 8.75 -1.85 -5.91
N LEU A 104 9.72 -2.66 -5.49
CA LEU A 104 9.69 -4.10 -5.67
C LEU A 104 8.53 -4.77 -4.91
N SER A 105 8.25 -4.33 -3.67
CA SER A 105 7.09 -4.82 -2.91
C SER A 105 5.77 -4.45 -3.58
N MET A 106 5.65 -3.24 -4.11
CA MET A 106 4.46 -2.80 -4.86
C MET A 106 4.28 -3.55 -6.17
N LEU A 107 5.36 -4.03 -6.78
CA LEU A 107 5.33 -4.82 -8.01
C LEU A 107 5.10 -6.31 -7.76
N ALA A 108 5.13 -6.79 -6.52
CA ALA A 108 4.91 -8.20 -6.21
C ALA A 108 3.60 -8.78 -6.79
N PRO A 109 2.46 -8.05 -6.81
CA PRO A 109 1.23 -8.53 -7.45
C PRO A 109 1.36 -8.81 -8.95
N ALA A 110 2.39 -8.28 -9.64
CA ALA A 110 2.63 -8.59 -11.04
C ALA A 110 2.90 -10.10 -11.30
N MET A 111 3.20 -10.88 -10.25
CA MET A 111 3.28 -12.34 -10.37
C MET A 111 1.98 -12.98 -10.85
N PHE A 112 0.83 -12.34 -10.61
CA PHE A 112 -0.48 -12.81 -11.07
C PHE A 112 -0.75 -12.56 -12.56
N ALA A 113 0.17 -11.93 -13.29
CA ALA A 113 0.11 -11.85 -14.75
C ALA A 113 0.18 -13.24 -15.44
N VAL A 114 0.56 -14.29 -14.70
CA VAL A 114 0.52 -15.70 -15.17
C VAL A 114 -0.89 -16.29 -15.18
N LEU A 115 -1.85 -15.67 -14.49
CA LEU A 115 -3.26 -16.07 -14.50
C LEU A 115 -3.87 -15.82 -15.88
N PRO A 116 -5.00 -16.47 -16.21
CA PRO A 116 -5.77 -16.18 -17.41
C PRO A 116 -6.13 -14.68 -17.50
N SER A 117 -6.19 -14.14 -18.72
CA SER A 117 -6.36 -12.70 -18.94
C SER A 117 -7.70 -12.13 -18.43
N ASN A 118 -8.73 -12.96 -18.28
CA ASN A 118 -9.98 -12.58 -17.64
C ASN A 118 -9.82 -12.19 -16.16
N GLU A 119 -8.81 -12.73 -15.46
CA GLU A 119 -8.53 -12.39 -14.06
C GLU A 119 -7.75 -11.07 -13.90
N TRP A 120 -7.11 -10.58 -14.95
CA TRP A 120 -6.26 -9.38 -14.84
C TRP A 120 -7.04 -8.13 -14.44
N LEU A 121 -8.26 -7.98 -14.95
CA LEU A 121 -9.12 -6.86 -14.55
C LEU A 121 -9.47 -6.95 -13.07
N THR A 122 -9.83 -8.15 -12.60
CA THR A 122 -10.17 -8.41 -11.20
C THR A 122 -9.00 -8.07 -10.27
N VAL A 123 -7.83 -8.64 -10.55
CA VAL A 123 -6.62 -8.38 -9.76
C VAL A 123 -6.22 -6.91 -9.81
N GLY A 124 -6.29 -6.29 -11.00
CA GLY A 124 -5.94 -4.88 -11.20
C GLY A 124 -6.87 -3.93 -10.45
N THR A 125 -8.18 -4.16 -10.48
CA THR A 125 -9.18 -3.35 -9.78
C THR A 125 -8.97 -3.43 -8.26
N MET A 126 -8.96 -4.62 -7.69
CA MET A 126 -8.72 -4.82 -6.25
C MET A 126 -7.38 -4.21 -5.80
N TYR A 127 -6.34 -4.30 -6.64
CA TYR A 127 -5.05 -3.70 -6.29
C TYR A 127 -5.09 -2.18 -6.34
N ALA A 128 -5.76 -1.58 -7.33
CA ALA A 128 -5.95 -0.14 -7.39
C ALA A 128 -6.69 0.39 -6.16
N GLU A 129 -7.77 -0.27 -5.76
CA GLU A 129 -8.53 0.04 -4.55
C GLU A 129 -7.65 -0.06 -3.29
N THR A 130 -6.91 -1.16 -3.14
CA THR A 130 -5.97 -1.36 -2.04
C THR A 130 -4.99 -0.19 -1.92
N LEU A 131 -4.40 0.24 -3.05
CA LEU A 131 -3.46 1.35 -3.06
C LEU A 131 -4.14 2.69 -2.78
N LEU A 132 -5.35 2.93 -3.30
CA LEU A 132 -6.11 4.15 -3.03
C LEU A 132 -6.47 4.29 -1.56
N PHE A 133 -6.96 3.23 -0.92
CA PHE A 133 -7.27 3.25 0.51
C PHE A 133 -6.01 3.42 1.36
N ALA A 134 -4.97 2.62 1.11
CA ALA A 134 -3.72 2.72 1.86
C ALA A 134 -3.07 4.10 1.71
N ASN A 135 -3.08 4.66 0.50
CA ASN A 135 -2.55 6.00 0.22
C ASN A 135 -3.39 7.09 0.87
N GLY A 136 -4.71 7.03 0.74
CA GLY A 136 -5.61 8.03 1.31
C GLY A 136 -5.51 8.09 2.84
N ILE A 137 -5.55 6.94 3.52
CA ILE A 137 -5.42 6.86 4.98
C ILE A 137 -4.08 7.46 5.43
N LYS A 138 -2.96 7.08 4.79
CA LYS A 138 -1.65 7.59 5.19
C LYS A 138 -1.49 9.09 4.93
N GLU A 139 -2.03 9.63 3.83
CA GLU A 139 -1.91 11.07 3.56
C GLU A 139 -2.73 11.88 4.57
N TRP A 140 -3.96 11.47 4.90
CA TRP A 140 -4.74 12.12 5.95
C TRP A 140 -4.04 12.09 7.30
N LEU A 141 -3.42 10.96 7.68
CA LEU A 141 -2.68 10.88 8.93
C LEU A 141 -1.45 11.79 8.96
N LYS A 142 -0.76 11.97 7.83
CA LYS A 142 0.34 12.94 7.73
C LYS A 142 -0.12 14.37 7.96
N LEU A 143 -1.28 14.74 7.41
CA LEU A 143 -1.86 16.06 7.61
C LEU A 143 -2.32 16.32 9.05
N LEU A 144 -2.80 15.29 9.73
CA LEU A 144 -3.35 15.41 11.08
C LEU A 144 -2.29 15.34 12.18
N VAL A 145 -1.25 14.51 12.01
CA VAL A 145 -0.29 14.23 13.08
C VAL A 145 0.90 15.20 13.10
N TYR A 146 1.31 15.70 11.96
CA TYR A 146 2.36 16.74 11.85
C TYR A 146 3.63 16.42 12.65
N ARG A 147 4.32 15.34 12.31
CA ARG A 147 5.49 14.86 13.07
C ARG A 147 6.79 15.16 12.34
N ALA A 148 7.75 15.80 13.04
CA ALA A 148 9.09 15.98 12.51
C ALA A 148 9.80 14.64 12.26
N ARG A 149 10.63 14.60 11.22
CA ARG A 149 11.41 13.40 10.88
C ARG A 149 12.64 13.24 11.79
N PRO A 150 13.12 11.99 12.00
CA PRO A 150 14.29 11.71 12.83
C PRO A 150 15.51 12.55 12.48
N TYR A 151 15.80 12.77 11.21
CA TYR A 151 16.98 13.53 10.79
C TYR A 151 16.98 15.00 11.28
N MET A 152 15.82 15.57 11.64
CA MET A 152 15.72 16.93 12.18
C MET A 152 16.34 17.07 13.57
N TYR A 153 16.53 15.97 14.29
CA TYR A 153 17.15 15.91 15.62
C TYR A 153 18.68 15.82 15.56
N TYR A 154 19.27 15.81 14.37
CA TYR A 154 20.72 15.71 14.15
C TYR A 154 21.22 16.94 13.42
N GLU A 155 22.49 17.30 13.71
CA GLU A 155 23.16 18.34 12.95
C GLU A 155 23.41 17.90 11.49
N GLY A 156 23.42 18.88 10.57
CA GLY A 156 23.71 18.61 9.16
C GLY A 156 22.57 17.97 8.35
N TYR A 157 21.32 18.09 8.78
CA TYR A 157 20.17 17.64 8.02
C TYR A 157 20.08 18.31 6.64
N PRO A 158 19.48 17.64 5.62
CA PRO A 158 19.43 18.17 4.26
C PRO A 158 18.54 19.42 4.14
N GLN A 159 19.13 20.58 3.84
CA GLN A 159 18.42 21.86 3.69
C GLN A 159 17.31 21.80 2.63
N LYS A 160 17.50 21.01 1.56
CA LYS A 160 16.48 20.78 0.55
C LYS A 160 15.20 20.15 1.13
N LYS A 161 15.33 19.22 2.08
CA LYS A 161 14.20 18.57 2.73
C LYS A 161 13.39 19.54 3.60
N LEU A 162 14.07 20.53 4.17
CA LEU A 162 13.42 21.61 4.90
C LEU A 162 12.65 22.52 3.95
N ALA A 163 13.28 22.95 2.86
CA ALA A 163 12.67 23.83 1.85
C ALA A 163 11.46 23.17 1.15
N ASP A 164 11.54 21.85 0.91
CA ASP A 164 10.44 21.07 0.28
C ASP A 164 9.26 20.80 1.24
N GLY A 165 9.35 21.16 2.53
CA GLY A 165 8.30 20.92 3.55
C GLY A 165 8.12 19.45 3.94
N ASP A 166 9.04 18.54 3.54
CA ASP A 166 8.96 17.09 3.81
C ASP A 166 9.35 16.73 5.26
N TRP A 167 9.96 17.66 5.98
CA TRP A 167 10.56 17.47 7.30
C TRP A 167 9.55 17.15 8.42
N ASN A 168 8.31 17.60 8.29
CA ASN A 168 7.25 17.45 9.29
C ASN A 168 6.18 16.41 8.93
N CYS A 169 6.42 15.60 7.89
CA CYS A 169 5.51 14.57 7.40
C CYS A 169 6.06 13.16 7.70
N SER A 170 6.52 12.93 8.96
CA SER A 170 7.11 11.64 9.35
C SER A 170 6.06 10.54 9.52
N PHE A 171 4.92 10.84 10.14
CA PHE A 171 3.93 9.84 10.52
C PHE A 171 2.72 9.79 9.57
N PRO A 172 2.30 8.60 9.12
CA PRO A 172 3.03 7.33 9.15
C PRO A 172 4.04 7.20 7.99
N SER A 173 4.86 6.14 8.00
CA SER A 173 5.80 5.87 6.91
C SER A 173 5.08 5.44 5.63
N GLY A 174 5.03 6.31 4.63
CA GLY A 174 4.35 6.03 3.36
C GLY A 174 5.00 4.90 2.56
N HIS A 175 6.34 4.82 2.54
CA HIS A 175 7.06 3.72 1.90
C HIS A 175 6.68 2.37 2.52
N THR A 176 6.62 2.31 3.84
CA THR A 176 6.24 1.09 4.56
C THR A 176 4.78 0.75 4.34
N THR A 177 3.88 1.73 4.36
CA THR A 177 2.44 1.52 4.08
C THR A 177 2.24 0.85 2.72
N LEU A 178 2.83 1.39 1.67
CA LEU A 178 2.68 0.86 0.31
C LEU A 178 3.38 -0.49 0.13
N ALA A 179 4.56 -0.69 0.74
CA ALA A 179 5.26 -1.97 0.68
C ALA A 179 4.45 -3.10 1.36
N PHE A 180 3.89 -2.82 2.53
CA PHE A 180 3.06 -3.80 3.26
C PHE A 180 1.70 -4.01 2.59
N ALA A 181 1.12 -3.00 1.94
CA ALA A 181 -0.08 -3.17 1.14
C ALA A 181 0.15 -4.15 -0.02
N GLY A 182 1.26 -3.98 -0.77
CA GLY A 182 1.64 -4.90 -1.85
C GLY A 182 1.93 -6.32 -1.34
N ALA A 183 2.65 -6.46 -0.22
CA ALA A 183 2.97 -7.75 0.37
C ALA A 183 1.74 -8.50 0.86
N ALA A 184 0.85 -7.82 1.59
CA ALA A 184 -0.37 -8.39 2.13
C ALA A 184 -1.35 -8.77 1.02
N PHE A 185 -1.54 -7.89 0.03
CA PHE A 185 -2.34 -8.16 -1.17
C PHE A 185 -1.83 -9.40 -1.91
N THR A 186 -0.53 -9.46 -2.21
CA THR A 186 0.08 -10.62 -2.89
C THR A 186 -0.15 -11.91 -2.11
N THR A 187 0.06 -11.88 -0.80
CA THR A 187 -0.13 -13.05 0.06
C THR A 187 -1.58 -13.51 0.09
N MET A 188 -2.52 -12.57 0.24
CA MET A 188 -3.96 -12.86 0.28
C MET A 188 -4.43 -13.48 -1.03
N LEU A 189 -4.09 -12.88 -2.17
CA LEU A 189 -4.45 -13.43 -3.48
C LEU A 189 -3.83 -14.81 -3.71
N TYR A 190 -2.55 -14.99 -3.37
CA TYR A 190 -1.90 -16.26 -3.54
C TYR A 190 -2.60 -17.38 -2.75
N CYS A 191 -3.01 -17.09 -1.52
CA CYS A 191 -3.74 -18.05 -0.70
C CYS A 191 -5.12 -18.39 -1.27
N GLN A 192 -5.80 -17.44 -1.92
CA GLN A 192 -7.11 -17.64 -2.54
C GLN A 192 -7.03 -18.38 -3.87
N TYR A 193 -6.12 -17.97 -4.77
CA TYR A 193 -5.95 -18.62 -6.06
C TYR A 193 -5.29 -20.00 -5.98
N PHE A 194 -4.45 -20.24 -4.96
CA PHE A 194 -3.67 -21.47 -4.79
C PHE A 194 -3.85 -22.06 -3.39
N PRO A 195 -5.08 -22.46 -2.99
CA PRO A 195 -5.38 -22.87 -1.60
C PRO A 195 -4.59 -24.10 -1.17
N ASP A 196 -4.23 -25.02 -2.07
CA ASP A 196 -3.49 -26.25 -1.79
C ASP A 196 -1.97 -26.13 -2.01
N SER A 197 -1.49 -24.94 -2.40
CA SER A 197 -0.07 -24.76 -2.67
C SER A 197 0.78 -24.81 -1.41
N LYS A 198 1.82 -25.63 -1.43
CA LYS A 198 2.86 -25.69 -0.38
C LYS A 198 3.73 -24.41 -0.33
N TRP A 199 3.66 -23.56 -1.36
CA TRP A 199 4.46 -22.35 -1.46
C TRP A 199 3.85 -21.13 -0.75
N LYS A 200 2.64 -21.26 -0.16
CA LYS A 200 1.96 -20.13 0.53
C LYS A 200 2.87 -19.43 1.55
N TYR A 201 3.53 -20.19 2.39
CA TYR A 201 4.42 -19.62 3.42
C TYR A 201 5.68 -19.00 2.83
N THR A 202 6.19 -19.55 1.72
CA THR A 202 7.35 -18.96 1.02
C THR A 202 6.98 -17.61 0.38
N VAL A 203 5.83 -17.54 -0.28
CA VAL A 203 5.34 -16.28 -0.89
C VAL A 203 5.07 -15.24 0.20
N ALA A 204 4.40 -15.63 1.29
CA ALA A 204 4.18 -14.74 2.43
C ALA A 204 5.50 -14.25 3.03
N GLY A 205 6.42 -15.16 3.34
CA GLY A 205 7.72 -14.83 3.92
C GLY A 205 8.57 -13.91 3.03
N ALA A 206 8.59 -14.15 1.72
CA ALA A 206 9.31 -13.32 0.76
C ALA A 206 8.69 -11.92 0.64
N SER A 207 7.36 -11.85 0.50
CA SER A 207 6.64 -10.58 0.34
C SER A 207 6.74 -9.71 1.60
N PHE A 208 6.43 -10.26 2.76
CA PHE A 208 6.53 -9.52 4.03
C PHE A 208 7.99 -9.26 4.44
N GLY A 209 8.93 -10.16 4.11
CA GLY A 209 10.36 -9.94 4.33
C GLY A 209 10.88 -8.73 3.55
N LEU A 210 10.49 -8.59 2.29
CA LEU A 210 10.84 -7.42 1.47
C LEU A 210 10.19 -6.12 1.98
N ALA A 211 8.93 -6.19 2.41
CA ALA A 211 8.25 -5.05 3.02
C ALA A 211 8.89 -4.64 4.36
N ALA A 212 9.26 -5.61 5.20
CA ALA A 212 9.98 -5.37 6.46
C ALA A 212 11.37 -4.75 6.21
N LEU A 213 12.10 -5.22 5.20
CA LEU A 213 13.35 -4.61 4.76
C LEU A 213 13.15 -3.15 4.35
N THR A 214 12.05 -2.85 3.62
CA THR A 214 11.70 -1.46 3.31
C THR A 214 11.55 -0.65 4.60
N GLY A 215 10.77 -1.12 5.59
CA GLY A 215 10.60 -0.44 6.87
C GLY A 215 11.92 -0.22 7.61
N ALA A 216 12.77 -1.24 7.70
CA ALA A 216 14.10 -1.15 8.32
C ALA A 216 14.99 -0.10 7.64
N LEU A 217 14.97 -0.04 6.30
CA LEU A 217 15.72 0.96 5.54
C LEU A 217 15.16 2.39 5.73
N ARG A 218 13.85 2.55 5.98
CA ARG A 218 13.28 3.87 6.32
C ARG A 218 13.76 4.37 7.68
N ILE A 219 13.90 3.49 8.66
CA ILE A 219 14.49 3.80 9.97
C ILE A 219 15.99 4.10 9.79
N ALA A 220 16.74 3.19 9.19
CA ALA A 220 18.18 3.31 9.01
C ALA A 220 18.59 4.55 8.19
N SER A 221 17.72 5.01 7.28
CA SER A 221 17.97 6.24 6.50
C SER A 221 17.58 7.53 7.22
N GLY A 222 17.12 7.46 8.47
CA GLY A 222 16.72 8.62 9.27
C GLY A 222 15.44 9.32 8.80
N ASN A 223 14.68 8.70 7.90
CA ASN A 223 13.46 9.30 7.36
C ASN A 223 12.22 9.10 8.24
N HIS A 224 12.18 8.00 9.00
CA HIS A 224 11.03 7.63 9.83
C HIS A 224 11.47 7.02 11.14
N PHE A 225 10.69 7.24 12.18
CA PHE A 225 10.82 6.56 13.46
C PHE A 225 10.27 5.14 13.39
N PHE A 226 10.58 4.33 14.40
CA PHE A 226 10.06 2.96 14.51
C PHE A 226 8.53 2.94 14.54
N THR A 227 7.91 3.83 15.32
CA THR A 227 6.44 3.90 15.42
C THR A 227 5.78 4.33 14.12
N ASP A 228 6.42 5.19 13.29
CA ASP A 228 5.92 5.56 11.96
C ASP A 228 5.88 4.34 11.03
N VAL A 229 6.94 3.52 11.09
CA VAL A 229 7.10 2.30 10.30
C VAL A 229 6.09 1.24 10.75
N LEU A 230 5.94 1.04 12.05
CA LEU A 230 4.97 0.08 12.60
C LEU A 230 3.54 0.43 12.19
N THR A 231 3.16 1.69 12.33
CA THR A 231 1.82 2.16 11.92
C THR A 231 1.63 2.01 10.41
N GLY A 232 2.64 2.35 9.61
CA GLY A 232 2.58 2.14 8.16
C GLY A 232 2.42 0.67 7.79
N ALA A 233 3.11 -0.24 8.47
CA ALA A 233 2.98 -1.68 8.26
C ALA A 233 1.56 -2.19 8.58
N ILE A 234 0.99 -1.72 9.68
CA ILE A 234 -0.39 -2.07 10.09
C ILE A 234 -1.40 -1.58 9.05
N ILE A 235 -1.35 -0.31 8.67
CA ILE A 235 -2.28 0.27 7.68
C ILE A 235 -2.18 -0.48 6.35
N GLY A 236 -0.96 -0.65 5.82
CA GLY A 236 -0.74 -1.36 4.57
C GLY A 236 -1.25 -2.79 4.60
N SER A 237 -0.97 -3.53 5.68
CA SER A 237 -1.43 -4.91 5.83
C SER A 237 -2.96 -5.02 5.94
N ILE A 238 -3.59 -4.11 6.69
CA ILE A 238 -5.06 -4.09 6.79
C ILE A 238 -5.68 -3.84 5.42
N CYS A 239 -5.24 -2.82 4.67
CA CYS A 239 -5.77 -2.54 3.34
C CYS A 239 -5.53 -3.72 2.38
N GLY A 240 -4.29 -4.27 2.37
CA GLY A 240 -3.92 -5.36 1.46
C GLY A 240 -4.62 -6.69 1.75
N ILE A 241 -5.16 -6.88 2.94
CA ILE A 241 -5.98 -8.06 3.29
C ILE A 241 -7.47 -7.75 3.09
N THR A 242 -7.94 -6.62 3.63
CA THR A 242 -9.39 -6.34 3.72
C THR A 242 -10.00 -6.13 2.34
N VAL A 243 -9.34 -5.37 1.45
CA VAL A 243 -9.89 -5.10 0.11
C VAL A 243 -10.11 -6.41 -0.65
N PRO A 244 -9.09 -7.26 -0.92
CA PRO A 244 -9.36 -8.50 -1.65
C PRO A 244 -10.28 -9.46 -0.88
N TYR A 245 -10.28 -9.44 0.48
CA TYR A 245 -11.21 -10.25 1.26
C TYR A 245 -12.68 -9.86 0.99
N MET A 246 -12.98 -8.58 0.88
CA MET A 246 -14.32 -8.08 0.55
C MET A 246 -14.81 -8.54 -0.83
N HIS A 247 -13.89 -8.82 -1.76
CA HIS A 247 -14.18 -9.33 -3.09
C HIS A 247 -14.26 -10.86 -3.19
N THR A 248 -13.96 -11.60 -2.10
CA THR A 248 -14.13 -13.06 -2.12
C THR A 248 -15.59 -13.45 -2.27
N LYS A 249 -15.88 -14.48 -3.06
CA LYS A 249 -17.26 -15.02 -3.20
C LYS A 249 -17.84 -15.42 -1.85
N THR A 250 -17.04 -15.97 -0.96
CA THR A 250 -17.48 -16.32 0.39
C THR A 250 -18.02 -15.11 1.17
N PHE A 251 -17.39 -13.94 1.04
CA PHE A 251 -17.87 -12.72 1.66
C PHE A 251 -19.20 -12.27 1.03
N TYR A 252 -19.29 -12.28 -0.29
CA TYR A 252 -20.51 -11.93 -1.02
C TYR A 252 -21.70 -12.85 -0.65
N ASP A 253 -21.50 -14.16 -0.66
CA ASP A 253 -22.55 -15.13 -0.35
C ASP A 253 -23.08 -14.98 1.07
N ASN A 254 -22.18 -14.70 2.03
CA ASN A 254 -22.57 -14.50 3.41
C ASN A 254 -23.34 -13.18 3.63
N HIS A 255 -23.05 -12.14 2.85
CA HIS A 255 -23.74 -10.84 2.98
C HIS A 255 -25.02 -10.79 2.17
N SER A 256 -25.08 -11.42 1.00
CA SER A 256 -26.30 -11.50 0.20
C SER A 256 -27.41 -12.29 0.90
N LYS A 257 -27.04 -13.33 1.65
CA LYS A 257 -27.98 -14.11 2.49
C LYS A 257 -28.52 -13.33 3.68
N LYS A 258 -27.81 -12.26 4.15
CA LYS A 258 -28.24 -11.42 5.28
C LYS A 258 -28.97 -10.16 4.87
N LYS A 259 -28.86 -9.72 3.62
CA LYS A 259 -29.65 -8.60 3.09
C LYS A 259 -31.00 -9.13 2.66
N GLY A 260 -32.05 -8.81 3.45
CA GLY A 260 -33.42 -8.83 2.93
C GLY A 260 -33.43 -8.07 1.59
N SER A 261 -33.95 -8.67 0.53
CA SER A 261 -33.90 -8.09 -0.80
C SER A 261 -34.76 -6.82 -0.85
N VAL A 262 -34.13 -5.69 -1.17
CA VAL A 262 -34.83 -4.46 -1.52
C VAL A 262 -35.04 -4.49 -3.03
N ASN A 263 -36.25 -4.72 -3.50
CA ASN A 263 -36.58 -4.57 -4.89
C ASN A 263 -37.18 -3.19 -5.15
N ALA A 264 -36.43 -2.36 -5.90
CA ALA A 264 -36.93 -1.10 -6.42
C ALA A 264 -37.39 -1.30 -7.87
N SER A 265 -38.66 -1.08 -8.17
CA SER A 265 -39.17 -1.06 -9.53
C SER A 265 -39.77 0.31 -9.85
N ILE A 266 -39.40 0.86 -11.01
CA ILE A 266 -39.97 2.11 -11.53
C ILE A 266 -41.18 1.73 -12.36
N MET A 267 -42.35 2.21 -11.97
CA MET A 267 -43.57 2.08 -12.73
C MET A 267 -44.01 3.44 -13.29
N PRO A 268 -44.81 3.50 -14.37
CA PRO A 268 -45.26 4.77 -14.94
C PRO A 268 -45.99 5.72 -13.96
N ALA A 269 -46.42 5.19 -12.82
CA ALA A 269 -47.15 5.94 -11.79
C ALA A 269 -46.36 6.15 -10.47
N GLY A 270 -45.05 5.81 -10.38
CA GLY A 270 -44.24 5.99 -9.17
C GLY A 270 -43.17 4.93 -8.98
N ILE A 271 -42.45 5.05 -7.88
CA ILE A 271 -41.38 4.12 -7.44
C ILE A 271 -42.01 3.16 -6.41
N ASN A 272 -41.98 1.86 -6.69
CA ASN A 272 -42.38 0.85 -5.71
C ASN A 272 -41.14 0.32 -5.00
N LEU A 273 -41.10 0.46 -3.66
CA LEU A 273 -40.05 -0.05 -2.80
C LEU A 273 -40.61 -1.19 -1.96
N SER A 274 -40.22 -2.42 -2.27
CA SER A 274 -40.61 -3.61 -1.48
C SER A 274 -39.41 -4.04 -0.63
N PHE A 275 -39.59 -4.08 0.69
CA PHE A 275 -38.62 -4.58 1.66
C PHE A 275 -39.05 -6.01 2.04
N TYR A 276 -38.18 -7.00 1.77
CA TYR A 276 -38.30 -8.34 2.30
C TYR A 276 -37.28 -8.50 3.44
N LEU A 277 -37.75 -8.59 4.67
CA LEU A 277 -36.95 -8.83 5.88
C LEU A 277 -36.61 -10.32 6.01
#